data_a8d5c1eea12c1b168a078215de14850c
#
_entry.id   a8d5c1eea12c1b168a078215de14850c
#
_cell.length_a   1.000
_cell.length_b   1.000
_cell.length_c   1.000
_cell.angle_alpha   90.00
_cell.angle_beta   90.00
_cell.angle_gamma   90.00
#
_symmetry.space_group_name_H-M   'P 1'
#
loop_
_entity.id
_entity.type
_entity.pdbx_description
1 polymer ?
#
loop_
_entity_poly.entity_id
_entity_poly.type
_entity_poly.pdbx_seq_one_letter_code
_entity_poly.pdbx_strand_id
1 'polypeptide(L)'
;MPQQIELRDIALQAAQLLVHGVSLTLKRGRVLALVGGSGSGKSLTCAATLGILPAGVRQTAGEILADGKPVSPCALRGIKIATIMQNPRSAFNPLHTMHTHARETCLALGKPADDATLTAAIEAVGLENAARVLKLYPFEMSGGMLQRMMIAMAVLCESPFIIADEPTTDLDVVAQARILDLLESIMQKQAPGMLLVTHDMGVVARLADDVAVMSHGKIVEQGDVETLFNAPKHAVTRSLVSAHLALYGMELAS
;
A
#
# COMPACT_ATOMS: atom_id res chain seq x y z
N MET A 1 4.37 -4.63 19.63
CA MET A 1 3.98 -4.51 18.21
C MET A 1 4.96 -5.34 17.40
N PRO A 2 4.54 -6.05 16.34
CA PRO A 2 5.43 -6.88 15.55
C PRO A 2 6.49 -6.04 14.83
N GLN A 3 7.69 -6.63 14.65
CA GLN A 3 8.80 -6.02 13.91
C GLN A 3 8.78 -6.43 12.44
N GLN A 4 8.13 -7.56 12.13
CA GLN A 4 7.97 -8.03 10.75
C GLN A 4 6.66 -8.77 10.55
N ILE A 5 6.15 -8.72 9.32
CA ILE A 5 5.06 -9.55 8.81
C ILE A 5 5.62 -10.36 7.63
N GLU A 6 5.44 -11.67 7.69
CA GLU A 6 5.88 -12.59 6.64
C GLU A 6 4.67 -13.21 5.97
N LEU A 7 4.63 -13.16 4.65
CA LEU A 7 3.81 -14.02 3.82
C LEU A 7 4.70 -15.22 3.45
N ARG A 8 4.25 -16.43 3.70
CA ARG A 8 5.02 -17.64 3.42
C ARG A 8 4.21 -18.56 2.52
N ASP A 9 4.71 -18.77 1.30
CA ASP A 9 4.18 -19.69 0.28
C ASP A 9 2.67 -19.49 -0.04
N ILE A 10 2.22 -18.24 -0.06
CA ILE A 10 0.83 -17.89 -0.32
C ILE A 10 0.42 -18.34 -1.72
N ALA A 11 -0.56 -19.24 -1.80
CA ALA A 11 -1.16 -19.67 -3.05
C ALA A 11 -2.65 -19.35 -3.07
N LEU A 12 -3.11 -18.73 -4.16
CA LEU A 12 -4.50 -18.29 -4.33
C LEU A 12 -5.08 -18.89 -5.61
N GLN A 13 -6.28 -19.41 -5.52
CA GLN A 13 -6.99 -20.08 -6.60
C GLN A 13 -8.42 -19.56 -6.76
N ALA A 14 -8.83 -19.39 -8.02
CA ALA A 14 -10.22 -19.31 -8.44
C ALA A 14 -10.56 -20.53 -9.32
N ALA A 15 -11.03 -20.34 -10.55
CA ALA A 15 -11.12 -21.45 -11.52
C ALA A 15 -9.73 -22.02 -11.87
N GLN A 16 -8.71 -21.18 -11.84
CA GLN A 16 -7.30 -21.54 -12.03
C GLN A 16 -6.45 -20.97 -10.89
N LEU A 17 -5.22 -21.44 -10.76
CA LEU A 17 -4.25 -20.91 -9.81
C LEU A 17 -3.83 -19.50 -10.27
N LEU A 18 -3.97 -18.49 -9.38
CA LEU A 18 -3.72 -17.08 -9.66
C LEU A 18 -2.42 -16.56 -9.01
N VAL A 19 -2.08 -17.10 -7.83
CA VAL A 19 -0.86 -16.81 -7.09
C VAL A 19 -0.21 -18.13 -6.69
N HIS A 20 1.08 -18.27 -6.93
CA HIS A 20 1.80 -19.54 -6.97
C HIS A 20 2.91 -19.61 -5.91
N GLY A 21 2.56 -19.59 -4.62
CA GLY A 21 3.54 -19.71 -3.54
C GLY A 21 4.38 -18.45 -3.35
N VAL A 22 3.72 -17.31 -3.19
CA VAL A 22 4.39 -16.02 -2.97
C VAL A 22 4.86 -15.92 -1.52
N SER A 23 6.15 -15.59 -1.35
CA SER A 23 6.76 -15.31 -0.05
C SER A 23 7.35 -13.91 -0.05
N LEU A 24 6.96 -13.09 0.94
CA LEU A 24 7.38 -11.69 1.11
C LEU A 24 7.57 -11.40 2.60
N THR A 25 8.51 -10.52 2.93
CA THR A 25 8.74 -10.08 4.32
C THR A 25 8.68 -8.56 4.40
N LEU A 26 7.72 -8.04 5.14
CA LEU A 26 7.59 -6.63 5.48
C LEU A 26 8.32 -6.39 6.82
N LYS A 27 9.21 -5.42 6.86
CA LYS A 27 9.98 -5.04 8.07
C LYS A 27 9.62 -3.62 8.48
N ARG A 28 9.48 -3.37 9.77
CA ARG A 28 9.28 -2.00 10.27
C ARG A 28 10.40 -1.07 9.82
N GLY A 29 10.04 0.17 9.51
CA GLY A 29 10.97 1.19 9.04
C GLY A 29 11.50 0.98 7.63
N ARG A 30 11.01 -0.02 6.88
CA ARG A 30 11.42 -0.28 5.49
C ARG A 30 10.21 -0.33 4.56
N VAL A 31 10.46 0.08 3.32
CA VAL A 31 9.49 0.01 2.22
C VAL A 31 9.87 -1.15 1.30
N LEU A 32 9.00 -2.16 1.21
CA LEU A 32 9.07 -3.20 0.20
C LEU A 32 8.14 -2.83 -0.95
N ALA A 33 8.69 -2.57 -2.13
CA ALA A 33 7.90 -2.40 -3.33
C ALA A 33 7.54 -3.75 -3.96
N LEU A 34 6.26 -3.96 -4.28
CA LEU A 34 5.78 -5.08 -5.07
C LEU A 34 5.38 -4.57 -6.45
N VAL A 35 6.20 -4.88 -7.46
CA VAL A 35 6.04 -4.38 -8.82
C VAL A 35 5.71 -5.50 -9.81
N GLY A 36 5.15 -5.14 -10.95
CA GLY A 36 4.83 -6.10 -12.02
C GLY A 36 3.71 -5.60 -12.90
N GLY A 37 3.51 -6.25 -14.03
CA GLY A 37 2.44 -5.91 -14.97
C GLY A 37 1.03 -6.04 -14.38
N SER A 38 0.04 -5.47 -15.08
CA SER A 38 -1.37 -5.67 -14.72
C SER A 38 -1.72 -7.16 -14.73
N GLY A 39 -2.51 -7.61 -13.77
CA GLY A 39 -2.91 -9.01 -13.64
C GLY A 39 -1.81 -9.96 -13.12
N SER A 40 -0.63 -9.46 -12.70
CA SER A 40 0.43 -10.33 -12.16
C SER A 40 0.09 -10.95 -10.80
N GLY A 41 -0.92 -10.46 -10.07
CA GLY A 41 -1.37 -10.99 -8.77
C GLY A 41 -1.07 -10.09 -7.56
N LYS A 42 -0.53 -8.88 -7.76
CA LYS A 42 -0.15 -7.95 -6.67
C LYS A 42 -1.30 -7.63 -5.71
N SER A 43 -2.40 -7.10 -6.22
CA SER A 43 -3.57 -6.73 -5.40
C SER A 43 -4.23 -7.95 -4.75
N LEU A 44 -4.18 -9.14 -5.39
CA LEU A 44 -4.64 -10.38 -4.76
C LEU A 44 -3.75 -10.80 -3.60
N THR A 45 -2.43 -10.60 -3.70
CA THR A 45 -1.48 -10.85 -2.60
C THR A 45 -1.75 -9.91 -1.42
N CYS A 46 -2.03 -8.63 -1.70
CA CYS A 46 -2.46 -7.67 -0.66
C CYS A 46 -3.79 -8.09 -0.02
N ALA A 47 -4.78 -8.47 -0.82
CA ALA A 47 -6.08 -8.92 -0.35
C ALA A 47 -5.97 -10.18 0.55
N ALA A 48 -5.09 -11.12 0.21
CA ALA A 48 -4.80 -12.28 1.04
C ALA A 48 -4.20 -11.88 2.39
N THR A 49 -3.25 -10.93 2.39
CA THR A 49 -2.63 -10.42 3.61
C THR A 49 -3.66 -9.80 4.57
N LEU A 50 -4.70 -9.19 4.02
CA LEU A 50 -5.76 -8.52 4.77
C LEU A 50 -6.98 -9.43 5.05
N GLY A 51 -7.02 -10.63 4.47
CA GLY A 51 -8.16 -11.54 4.59
C GLY A 51 -9.44 -11.03 3.91
N ILE A 52 -9.30 -10.30 2.80
CA ILE A 52 -10.40 -9.69 2.03
C ILE A 52 -10.40 -10.18 0.57
N LEU A 53 -10.19 -11.48 0.37
CA LEU A 53 -10.18 -12.06 -0.97
C LEU A 53 -11.51 -11.85 -1.69
N PRO A 54 -11.49 -11.56 -3.01
CA PRO A 54 -12.70 -11.43 -3.81
C PRO A 54 -13.52 -12.73 -3.82
N ALA A 55 -14.82 -12.61 -4.07
CA ALA A 55 -15.70 -13.77 -4.21
C ALA A 55 -15.17 -14.75 -5.27
N GLY A 56 -15.17 -16.03 -4.94
CA GLY A 56 -14.65 -17.10 -5.81
C GLY A 56 -13.13 -17.30 -5.75
N VAL A 57 -12.37 -16.44 -5.06
CA VAL A 57 -10.94 -16.64 -4.81
C VAL A 57 -10.74 -17.19 -3.39
N ARG A 58 -9.92 -18.22 -3.26
CA ARG A 58 -9.57 -18.83 -1.97
C ARG A 58 -8.07 -19.02 -1.84
N GLN A 59 -7.56 -18.93 -0.63
CA GLN A 59 -6.20 -19.34 -0.32
C GLN A 59 -6.16 -20.87 -0.20
N THR A 60 -5.25 -21.50 -0.95
CA THR A 60 -5.10 -22.97 -1.00
C THR A 60 -3.85 -23.44 -0.27
N ALA A 61 -2.87 -22.56 -0.07
CA ALA A 61 -1.65 -22.85 0.69
C ALA A 61 -1.04 -21.59 1.29
N GLY A 62 -0.06 -21.79 2.16
CA GLY A 62 0.70 -20.76 2.80
C GLY A 62 0.09 -20.21 4.08
N GLU A 63 0.85 -19.39 4.77
CA GLU A 63 0.48 -18.78 6.05
C GLU A 63 1.02 -17.36 6.16
N ILE A 64 0.45 -16.59 7.07
CA ILE A 64 0.94 -15.25 7.42
C ILE A 64 1.46 -15.31 8.85
N LEU A 65 2.66 -14.75 9.05
CA LEU A 65 3.30 -14.74 10.37
C LEU A 65 3.58 -13.30 10.80
N ALA A 66 3.44 -13.06 12.10
CA ALA A 66 3.92 -11.85 12.76
C ALA A 66 5.03 -12.26 13.74
N ASP A 67 6.25 -11.79 13.50
CA ASP A 67 7.46 -12.19 14.26
C ASP A 67 7.59 -13.72 14.38
N GLY A 68 7.43 -14.43 13.26
CA GLY A 68 7.54 -15.88 13.15
C GLY A 68 6.36 -16.67 13.72
N LYS A 69 5.30 -16.03 14.24
CA LYS A 69 4.11 -16.69 14.78
C LYS A 69 2.92 -16.57 13.82
N PRO A 70 2.24 -17.68 13.52
CA PRO A 70 1.05 -17.64 12.66
C PRO A 70 0.00 -16.66 13.20
N VAL A 71 -0.58 -15.88 12.30
CA VAL A 71 -1.60 -14.88 12.62
C VAL A 71 -2.73 -14.91 11.60
N SER A 72 -3.96 -14.76 12.09
CA SER A 72 -5.11 -14.60 11.19
C SER A 72 -5.05 -13.25 10.47
N PRO A 73 -5.28 -13.19 9.15
CA PRO A 73 -5.39 -11.93 8.41
C PRO A 73 -6.35 -10.91 9.05
N CYS A 74 -7.49 -11.39 9.57
CA CYS A 74 -8.47 -10.53 10.24
C CYS A 74 -7.90 -9.82 11.49
N ALA A 75 -6.93 -10.42 12.19
CA ALA A 75 -6.28 -9.84 13.35
C ALA A 75 -5.21 -8.78 12.98
N LEU A 76 -4.82 -8.74 11.71
CA LEU A 76 -3.87 -7.75 11.19
C LEU A 76 -4.57 -6.46 10.74
N ARG A 77 -5.72 -6.60 10.08
CA ARG A 77 -6.43 -5.52 9.40
C ARG A 77 -6.85 -4.41 10.36
N GLY A 78 -6.47 -3.17 10.04
CA GLY A 78 -6.79 -1.96 10.79
C GLY A 78 -5.99 -1.79 12.08
N ILE A 79 -5.58 -2.88 12.74
CA ILE A 79 -4.86 -2.83 14.01
C ILE A 79 -3.34 -2.89 13.80
N LYS A 80 -2.87 -3.82 12.99
CA LYS A 80 -1.44 -4.01 12.71
C LYS A 80 -1.06 -3.60 11.30
N ILE A 81 -2.01 -3.58 10.38
CA ILE A 81 -1.82 -3.14 8.99
C ILE A 81 -2.92 -2.15 8.64
N ALA A 82 -2.57 -0.90 8.39
CA ALA A 82 -3.42 0.08 7.75
C ALA A 82 -3.36 -0.08 6.23
N THR A 83 -4.41 0.37 5.52
CA THR A 83 -4.50 0.18 4.07
C THR A 83 -4.78 1.49 3.37
N ILE A 84 -4.01 1.77 2.31
CA ILE A 84 -4.25 2.82 1.33
C ILE A 84 -4.60 2.11 0.03
N MET A 85 -5.86 2.23 -0.40
CA MET A 85 -6.41 1.51 -1.55
C MET A 85 -6.18 2.28 -2.85
N GLN A 86 -6.18 1.57 -3.97
CA GLN A 86 -6.02 2.13 -5.30
C GLN A 86 -7.12 3.16 -5.65
N ASN A 87 -8.37 2.84 -5.33
CA ASN A 87 -9.50 3.72 -5.63
C ASN A 87 -10.08 4.33 -4.33
N PRO A 88 -9.73 5.60 -4.01
CA PRO A 88 -10.22 6.24 -2.80
C PRO A 88 -11.74 6.45 -2.79
N ARG A 89 -12.39 6.56 -3.95
CA ARG A 89 -13.85 6.72 -4.03
C ARG A 89 -14.60 5.50 -3.52
N SER A 90 -14.05 4.30 -3.75
CA SER A 90 -14.64 3.04 -3.27
C SER A 90 -14.40 2.77 -1.78
N ALA A 91 -13.48 3.50 -1.16
CA ALA A 91 -13.14 3.33 0.25
C ALA A 91 -14.16 3.99 1.20
N PHE A 92 -14.94 4.96 0.71
CA PHE A 92 -15.85 5.75 1.53
C PHE A 92 -17.31 5.50 1.18
N ASN A 93 -18.16 5.41 2.21
CA ASN A 93 -19.60 5.41 2.02
C ASN A 93 -20.06 6.82 1.59
N PRO A 94 -20.66 6.98 0.40
CA PRO A 94 -21.06 8.30 -0.10
C PRO A 94 -22.13 9.01 0.74
N LEU A 95 -22.82 8.29 1.62
CA LEU A 95 -23.87 8.83 2.49
C LEU A 95 -23.33 9.34 3.83
N HIS A 96 -22.05 9.13 4.12
CA HIS A 96 -21.40 9.58 5.36
C HIS A 96 -20.44 10.73 5.09
N THR A 97 -20.36 11.68 6.02
CA THR A 97 -19.36 12.74 6.01
C THR A 97 -17.97 12.19 6.36
N MET A 98 -16.91 12.92 6.05
CA MET A 98 -15.55 12.56 6.44
C MET A 98 -15.38 12.51 7.97
N HIS A 99 -16.11 13.34 8.72
CA HIS A 99 -16.16 13.24 10.18
C HIS A 99 -16.68 11.88 10.65
N THR A 100 -17.76 11.40 10.06
CA THR A 100 -18.33 10.09 10.41
C THR A 100 -17.32 8.98 10.14
N HIS A 101 -16.68 8.97 8.98
CA HIS A 101 -15.65 7.98 8.64
C HIS A 101 -14.47 8.01 9.61
N ALA A 102 -13.93 9.19 9.90
CA ALA A 102 -12.81 9.35 10.81
C ALA A 102 -13.16 8.89 12.24
N ARG A 103 -14.34 9.29 12.71
CA ARG A 103 -14.84 8.90 14.03
C ARG A 103 -15.06 7.40 14.14
N GLU A 104 -15.71 6.78 13.17
CA GLU A 104 -15.93 5.33 13.13
C GLU A 104 -14.61 4.56 13.11
N THR A 105 -13.61 5.05 12.37
CA THR A 105 -12.25 4.46 12.35
C THR A 105 -11.63 4.49 13.75
N CYS A 106 -11.65 5.64 14.43
CA CYS A 106 -11.13 5.75 15.79
C CYS A 106 -11.87 4.84 16.77
N LEU A 107 -13.21 4.82 16.73
CA LEU A 107 -14.02 3.98 17.60
C LEU A 107 -13.78 2.49 17.39
N ALA A 108 -13.64 2.04 16.14
CA ALA A 108 -13.32 0.66 15.81
C ALA A 108 -11.96 0.22 16.35
N LEU A 109 -11.04 1.16 16.54
CA LEU A 109 -9.71 0.94 17.08
C LEU A 109 -9.61 1.16 18.60
N GLY A 110 -10.73 1.54 19.26
CA GLY A 110 -10.73 1.90 20.68
C GLY A 110 -9.94 3.17 20.99
N LYS A 111 -9.80 4.08 20.01
CA LYS A 111 -9.04 5.34 20.14
C LYS A 111 -9.97 6.52 20.42
N PRO A 112 -9.44 7.63 20.99
CA PRO A 112 -10.17 8.87 21.09
C PRO A 112 -10.66 9.34 19.72
N ALA A 113 -11.90 9.78 19.64
CA ALA A 113 -12.55 10.26 18.43
C ALA A 113 -13.02 11.72 18.60
N ASP A 114 -12.27 12.51 19.39
CA ASP A 114 -12.52 13.93 19.58
C ASP A 114 -12.06 14.77 18.38
N ASP A 115 -12.63 15.95 18.25
CA ASP A 115 -12.37 16.85 17.11
C ASP A 115 -10.88 17.25 17.00
N ALA A 116 -10.15 17.30 18.10
CA ALA A 116 -8.73 17.64 18.09
C ALA A 116 -7.90 16.52 17.41
N THR A 117 -8.16 15.27 17.78
CA THR A 117 -7.52 14.09 17.16
C THR A 117 -7.82 14.01 15.66
N LEU A 118 -9.10 14.21 15.29
CA LEU A 118 -9.51 14.14 13.88
C LEU A 118 -8.90 15.30 13.07
N THR A 119 -8.89 16.52 13.63
CA THR A 119 -8.29 17.70 13.00
C THR A 119 -6.80 17.49 12.76
N ALA A 120 -6.06 17.03 13.77
CA ALA A 120 -4.63 16.78 13.66
C ALA A 120 -4.28 15.78 12.54
N ALA A 121 -5.07 14.71 12.38
CA ALA A 121 -4.86 13.73 11.32
C ALA A 121 -5.10 14.32 9.93
N ILE A 122 -6.07 15.20 9.75
CA ILE A 122 -6.38 15.86 8.49
C ILE A 122 -5.30 16.90 8.13
N GLU A 123 -4.84 17.66 9.11
CA GLU A 123 -3.74 18.61 8.92
C GLU A 123 -2.41 17.90 8.61
N ALA A 124 -2.16 16.75 9.23
CA ALA A 124 -0.96 15.94 8.98
C ALA A 124 -0.83 15.47 7.53
N VAL A 125 -1.95 15.35 6.80
CA VAL A 125 -1.95 15.01 5.37
C VAL A 125 -2.06 16.22 4.45
N GLY A 126 -1.90 17.44 4.99
CA GLY A 126 -1.89 18.69 4.21
C GLY A 126 -3.26 19.07 3.64
N LEU A 127 -4.36 18.66 4.26
CA LEU A 127 -5.70 19.15 3.96
C LEU A 127 -5.99 20.38 4.80
N GLU A 128 -6.10 21.53 4.13
CA GLU A 128 -6.38 22.81 4.77
C GLU A 128 -7.82 22.88 5.27
N ASN A 129 -8.05 23.64 6.36
CA ASN A 129 -9.35 23.83 6.97
C ASN A 129 -10.05 22.49 7.35
N ALA A 130 -9.42 21.76 8.26
CA ALA A 130 -9.89 20.44 8.72
C ALA A 130 -11.37 20.46 9.15
N ALA A 131 -11.82 21.53 9.83
CA ALA A 131 -13.22 21.68 10.25
C ALA A 131 -14.22 21.72 9.07
N ARG A 132 -13.80 22.26 7.92
CA ARG A 132 -14.58 22.21 6.68
C ARG A 132 -14.50 20.82 6.06
N VAL A 133 -13.29 20.27 5.93
CA VAL A 133 -13.05 18.95 5.30
C VAL A 133 -13.87 17.87 6.00
N LEU A 134 -13.92 17.86 7.32
CA LEU A 134 -14.69 16.90 8.11
C LEU A 134 -16.20 16.93 7.80
N LYS A 135 -16.74 18.05 7.34
CA LYS A 135 -18.16 18.18 6.99
C LYS A 135 -18.49 17.73 5.58
N LEU A 136 -17.48 17.56 4.71
CA LEU A 136 -17.68 17.16 3.32
C LEU A 136 -18.09 15.69 3.21
N TYR A 137 -18.89 15.42 2.18
CA TYR A 137 -19.16 14.07 1.70
C TYR A 137 -18.10 13.66 0.64
N PRO A 138 -17.88 12.35 0.38
CA PRO A 138 -16.92 11.89 -0.60
C PRO A 138 -17.08 12.51 -1.99
N PHE A 139 -18.32 12.70 -2.45
CA PHE A 139 -18.61 13.25 -3.77
C PHE A 139 -18.33 14.76 -3.90
N GLU A 140 -18.15 15.48 -2.78
CA GLU A 140 -17.77 16.89 -2.76
C GLU A 140 -16.25 17.12 -2.79
N MET A 141 -15.47 16.04 -2.75
CA MET A 141 -14.02 16.09 -2.69
C MET A 141 -13.38 15.76 -4.05
N SER A 142 -12.28 16.44 -4.39
CA SER A 142 -11.45 16.06 -5.53
C SER A 142 -10.75 14.70 -5.29
N GLY A 143 -10.27 14.04 -6.36
CA GLY A 143 -9.53 12.78 -6.24
C GLY A 143 -8.33 12.87 -5.29
N GLY A 144 -7.53 13.92 -5.43
CA GLY A 144 -6.38 14.15 -4.53
C GLY A 144 -6.76 14.47 -3.09
N MET A 145 -7.93 15.10 -2.84
CA MET A 145 -8.44 15.27 -1.48
C MET A 145 -8.88 13.94 -0.88
N LEU A 146 -9.60 13.11 -1.64
CA LEU A 146 -10.04 11.78 -1.20
C LEU A 146 -8.84 10.88 -0.90
N GLN A 147 -7.81 10.92 -1.75
CA GLN A 147 -6.58 10.16 -1.54
C GLN A 147 -5.89 10.58 -0.23
N ARG A 148 -5.72 11.89 0.00
CA ARG A 148 -5.17 12.39 1.27
C ARG A 148 -6.04 12.05 2.46
N MET A 149 -7.37 12.10 2.31
CA MET A 149 -8.29 11.68 3.38
C MET A 149 -8.14 10.19 3.71
N MET A 150 -7.96 9.33 2.71
CA MET A 150 -7.69 7.90 2.93
C MET A 150 -6.35 7.68 3.65
N ILE A 151 -5.33 8.46 3.31
CA ILE A 151 -4.05 8.43 4.03
C ILE A 151 -4.23 8.93 5.48
N ALA A 152 -5.06 9.97 5.71
CA ALA A 152 -5.40 10.41 7.07
C ALA A 152 -6.04 9.28 7.89
N MET A 153 -6.92 8.48 7.29
CA MET A 153 -7.48 7.29 7.96
C MET A 153 -6.39 6.28 8.31
N ALA A 154 -5.42 6.05 7.42
CA ALA A 154 -4.28 5.16 7.71
C ALA A 154 -3.39 5.72 8.83
N VAL A 155 -3.19 7.05 8.89
CA VAL A 155 -2.45 7.73 9.98
C VAL A 155 -3.18 7.56 11.32
N LEU A 156 -4.51 7.73 11.35
CA LEU A 156 -5.33 7.52 12.55
C LEU A 156 -5.22 6.09 13.10
N CYS A 157 -5.00 5.11 12.24
CA CYS A 157 -4.78 3.73 12.67
C CYS A 157 -3.51 3.59 13.53
N GLU A 158 -2.45 4.39 13.29
CA GLU A 158 -1.12 4.26 13.93
C GLU A 158 -0.60 2.82 13.87
N SER A 159 -0.92 2.14 12.79
CA SER A 159 -0.55 0.75 12.58
C SER A 159 0.95 0.62 12.32
N PRO A 160 1.63 -0.42 12.85
CA PRO A 160 3.05 -0.64 12.61
C PRO A 160 3.40 -0.97 11.16
N PHE A 161 2.38 -1.29 10.34
CA PHE A 161 2.54 -1.57 8.91
C PHE A 161 1.46 -0.86 8.08
N ILE A 162 1.80 -0.56 6.83
CA ILE A 162 0.90 0.02 5.82
C ILE A 162 0.99 -0.83 4.55
N ILE A 163 -0.15 -1.15 3.95
CA ILE A 163 -0.24 -1.62 2.57
C ILE A 163 -0.79 -0.47 1.74
N ALA A 164 0.02 0.02 0.80
CA ALA A 164 -0.36 1.05 -0.16
C ALA A 164 -0.47 0.42 -1.55
N ASP A 165 -1.69 0.18 -2.00
CA ASP A 165 -1.97 -0.42 -3.31
C ASP A 165 -2.20 0.68 -4.34
N GLU A 166 -1.22 0.92 -5.19
CA GLU A 166 -1.19 1.94 -6.24
C GLU A 166 -1.64 3.35 -5.76
N PRO A 167 -0.98 3.91 -4.72
CA PRO A 167 -1.48 5.10 -4.03
C PRO A 167 -1.47 6.39 -4.86
N THR A 168 -0.85 6.40 -6.02
CA THR A 168 -0.71 7.56 -6.92
C THR A 168 -1.40 7.40 -8.26
N THR A 169 -2.02 6.24 -8.53
CA THR A 169 -2.76 5.98 -9.75
C THR A 169 -3.96 6.92 -9.88
N ASP A 170 -4.29 7.34 -11.09
CA ASP A 170 -5.37 8.28 -11.44
C ASP A 170 -5.20 9.72 -10.89
N LEU A 171 -3.99 10.09 -10.44
CA LEU A 171 -3.66 11.44 -10.01
C LEU A 171 -2.84 12.18 -11.09
N ASP A 172 -3.04 13.50 -11.17
CA ASP A 172 -2.14 14.35 -11.96
C ASP A 172 -0.73 14.40 -11.33
N VAL A 173 0.25 14.82 -12.12
CA VAL A 173 1.67 14.82 -11.71
C VAL A 173 1.93 15.59 -10.41
N VAL A 174 1.23 16.72 -10.21
CA VAL A 174 1.40 17.56 -9.03
C VAL A 174 0.79 16.88 -7.80
N ALA A 175 -0.39 16.30 -7.96
CA ALA A 175 -1.04 15.54 -6.88
C ALA A 175 -0.23 14.29 -6.53
N GLN A 176 0.30 13.58 -7.54
CA GLN A 176 1.19 12.42 -7.34
C GLN A 176 2.42 12.80 -6.51
N ALA A 177 3.15 13.87 -6.89
CA ALA A 177 4.32 14.33 -6.15
C ALA A 177 3.98 14.62 -4.68
N ARG A 178 2.86 15.30 -4.40
CA ARG A 178 2.41 15.61 -3.04
C ARG A 178 2.07 14.36 -2.22
N ILE A 179 1.50 13.33 -2.85
CA ILE A 179 1.24 12.06 -2.16
C ILE A 179 2.54 11.33 -1.82
N LEU A 180 3.53 11.36 -2.72
CA LEU A 180 4.84 10.76 -2.46
C LEU A 180 5.56 11.49 -1.32
N ASP A 181 5.57 12.85 -1.31
CA ASP A 181 6.11 13.66 -0.20
C ASP A 181 5.45 13.29 1.13
N LEU A 182 4.13 13.08 1.11
CA LEU A 182 3.37 12.70 2.30
C LEU A 182 3.76 11.31 2.80
N LEU A 183 3.86 10.31 1.91
CA LEU A 183 4.28 8.96 2.27
C LEU A 183 5.71 8.96 2.84
N GLU A 184 6.64 9.70 2.24
CA GLU A 184 8.00 9.90 2.79
C GLU A 184 7.96 10.49 4.20
N SER A 185 7.15 11.53 4.41
CA SER A 185 6.99 12.15 5.73
C SER A 185 6.47 11.16 6.79
N ILE A 186 5.52 10.30 6.41
CA ILE A 186 5.00 9.25 7.29
C ILE A 186 6.10 8.24 7.62
N MET A 187 6.88 7.80 6.62
CA MET A 187 8.00 6.88 6.83
C MET A 187 9.04 7.47 7.76
N GLN A 188 9.40 8.74 7.60
CA GLN A 188 10.38 9.42 8.45
C GLN A 188 9.90 9.61 9.90
N LYS A 189 8.62 9.96 10.11
CA LYS A 189 8.08 10.29 11.43
C LYS A 189 7.66 9.09 12.25
N GLN A 190 7.05 8.09 11.62
CA GLN A 190 6.42 6.96 12.30
C GLN A 190 7.16 5.64 12.05
N ALA A 191 8.00 5.59 11.01
CA ALA A 191 8.75 4.40 10.59
C ALA A 191 7.91 3.10 10.55
N PRO A 192 6.71 3.09 9.92
CA PRO A 192 5.98 1.85 9.71
C PRO A 192 6.75 0.95 8.74
N GLY A 193 6.46 -0.35 8.70
CA GLY A 193 6.83 -1.16 7.55
C GLY A 193 5.81 -0.91 6.44
N MET A 194 6.24 -0.71 5.19
CA MET A 194 5.32 -0.45 4.09
C MET A 194 5.44 -1.51 2.98
N LEU A 195 4.31 -2.07 2.55
CA LEU A 195 4.19 -2.77 1.27
C LEU A 195 3.61 -1.78 0.26
N LEU A 196 4.46 -1.33 -0.66
CA LEU A 196 4.08 -0.39 -1.72
C LEU A 196 3.85 -1.17 -3.01
N VAL A 197 2.61 -1.27 -3.45
CA VAL A 197 2.28 -1.86 -4.76
C VAL A 197 2.24 -0.75 -5.79
N THR A 198 3.01 -0.90 -6.85
CA THR A 198 3.03 0.06 -7.96
C THR A 198 3.54 -0.60 -9.24
N HIS A 199 3.22 -0.01 -10.38
CA HIS A 199 3.83 -0.32 -11.66
C HIS A 199 4.82 0.79 -12.11
N ASP A 200 4.94 1.86 -11.34
CA ASP A 200 5.81 3.01 -11.63
C ASP A 200 7.18 2.84 -10.96
N MET A 201 8.20 2.59 -11.77
CA MET A 201 9.58 2.42 -11.30
C MET A 201 10.19 3.73 -10.74
N GLY A 202 9.66 4.90 -11.10
CA GLY A 202 10.05 6.18 -10.50
C GLY A 202 9.58 6.29 -9.04
N VAL A 203 8.39 5.80 -8.74
CA VAL A 203 7.87 5.70 -7.37
C VAL A 203 8.71 4.71 -6.56
N VAL A 204 9.09 3.58 -7.18
CA VAL A 204 9.99 2.58 -6.55
C VAL A 204 11.34 3.19 -6.23
N ALA A 205 12.01 3.83 -7.21
CA ALA A 205 13.32 4.45 -7.03
C ALA A 205 13.32 5.52 -5.92
N ARG A 206 12.18 6.18 -5.71
CA ARG A 206 12.02 7.24 -4.73
C ARG A 206 11.78 6.75 -3.30
N LEU A 207 10.93 5.72 -3.15
CA LEU A 207 10.39 5.34 -1.83
C LEU A 207 10.91 4.00 -1.32
N ALA A 208 11.29 3.07 -2.21
CA ALA A 208 11.54 1.70 -1.81
C ALA A 208 12.96 1.46 -1.31
N ASP A 209 13.08 0.60 -0.31
CA ASP A 209 14.35 0.00 0.13
C ASP A 209 14.61 -1.33 -0.57
N ASP A 210 13.56 -2.15 -0.67
CA ASP A 210 13.58 -3.48 -1.26
C ASP A 210 12.50 -3.58 -2.35
N VAL A 211 12.72 -4.42 -3.34
CA VAL A 211 11.79 -4.65 -4.46
C VAL A 211 11.54 -6.13 -4.65
N ALA A 212 10.29 -6.50 -4.85
CA ALA A 212 9.87 -7.81 -5.31
C ALA A 212 9.14 -7.66 -6.65
N VAL A 213 9.64 -8.31 -7.69
CA VAL A 213 9.04 -8.29 -9.04
C VAL A 213 8.13 -9.49 -9.20
N MET A 214 6.86 -9.23 -9.50
CA MET A 214 5.84 -10.26 -9.65
C MET A 214 5.41 -10.40 -11.11
N SER A 215 5.40 -11.64 -11.60
CA SER A 215 4.94 -11.97 -12.95
C SER A 215 4.18 -13.30 -12.92
N HIS A 216 3.01 -13.34 -13.58
CA HIS A 216 2.18 -14.54 -13.67
C HIS A 216 1.98 -15.27 -12.33
N GLY A 217 1.66 -14.53 -11.28
CA GLY A 217 1.39 -15.08 -9.94
C GLY A 217 2.62 -15.51 -9.14
N LYS A 218 3.85 -15.23 -9.60
CA LYS A 218 5.11 -15.62 -8.95
C LYS A 218 6.01 -14.42 -8.70
N ILE A 219 6.78 -14.45 -7.61
CA ILE A 219 7.92 -13.55 -7.46
C ILE A 219 9.04 -14.11 -8.35
N VAL A 220 9.46 -13.31 -9.33
CA VAL A 220 10.47 -13.70 -10.32
C VAL A 220 11.85 -13.12 -10.01
N GLU A 221 11.90 -12.04 -9.25
CA GLU A 221 13.12 -11.44 -8.74
C GLU A 221 12.83 -10.64 -7.47
N GLN A 222 13.77 -10.63 -6.53
CA GLN A 222 13.68 -9.84 -5.30
C GLN A 222 15.08 -9.42 -4.85
N GLY A 223 15.21 -8.20 -4.36
CA GLY A 223 16.46 -7.64 -3.86
C GLY A 223 16.32 -6.21 -3.36
N ASP A 224 17.43 -5.59 -2.99
CA ASP A 224 17.46 -4.16 -2.73
C ASP A 224 17.25 -3.36 -4.02
N VAL A 225 16.73 -2.13 -3.87
CA VAL A 225 16.36 -1.29 -5.02
C VAL A 225 17.57 -0.97 -5.90
N GLU A 226 18.72 -0.67 -5.32
CA GLU A 226 19.92 -0.29 -6.04
C GLU A 226 20.45 -1.44 -6.93
N THR A 227 20.56 -2.63 -6.36
CA THR A 227 20.97 -3.85 -7.10
C THR A 227 19.99 -4.15 -8.24
N LEU A 228 18.68 -4.05 -7.99
CA LEU A 228 17.67 -4.38 -8.98
C LEU A 228 17.64 -3.39 -10.15
N PHE A 229 17.92 -2.11 -9.90
CA PHE A 229 18.03 -1.10 -10.97
C PHE A 229 19.34 -1.23 -11.77
N ASN A 230 20.46 -1.52 -11.10
CA ASN A 230 21.78 -1.56 -11.74
C ASN A 230 22.09 -2.89 -12.44
N ALA A 231 21.58 -4.02 -11.91
CA ALA A 231 21.88 -5.36 -12.39
C ALA A 231 20.65 -6.28 -12.36
N PRO A 232 19.55 -5.95 -13.08
CA PRO A 232 18.35 -6.78 -13.13
C PRO A 232 18.64 -8.12 -13.83
N LYS A 233 18.29 -9.22 -13.17
CA LYS A 233 18.59 -10.59 -13.66
C LYS A 233 17.46 -11.17 -14.51
N HIS A 234 16.20 -10.94 -14.09
CA HIS A 234 15.05 -11.51 -14.79
C HIS A 234 14.62 -10.63 -15.98
N ALA A 235 14.15 -11.24 -17.06
CA ALA A 235 13.74 -10.49 -18.27
C ALA A 235 12.64 -9.47 -18.01
N VAL A 236 11.67 -9.81 -17.14
CA VAL A 236 10.59 -8.88 -16.74
C VAL A 236 11.15 -7.68 -15.99
N THR A 237 12.11 -7.89 -15.08
CA THR A 237 12.77 -6.81 -14.34
C THR A 237 13.53 -5.89 -15.29
N ARG A 238 14.33 -6.47 -16.20
CA ARG A 238 15.04 -5.69 -17.24
C ARG A 238 14.07 -4.84 -18.05
N SER A 239 12.94 -5.41 -18.48
CA SER A 239 11.94 -4.68 -19.25
C SER A 239 11.35 -3.50 -18.47
N LEU A 240 11.03 -3.68 -17.18
CA LEU A 240 10.49 -2.62 -16.32
C LEU A 240 11.51 -1.49 -16.11
N VAL A 241 12.76 -1.84 -15.79
CA VAL A 241 13.85 -0.86 -15.58
C VAL A 241 14.18 -0.15 -16.89
N SER A 242 14.32 -0.87 -18.01
CA SER A 242 14.59 -0.24 -19.31
C SER A 242 13.47 0.72 -19.74
N ALA A 243 12.22 0.35 -19.55
CA ALA A 243 11.09 1.24 -19.84
C ALA A 243 11.13 2.52 -19.00
N HIS A 244 11.51 2.42 -17.73
CA HIS A 244 11.69 3.57 -16.86
C HIS A 244 12.85 4.47 -17.33
N LEU A 245 14.03 3.91 -17.56
CA LEU A 245 15.22 4.65 -17.99
C LEU A 245 15.00 5.37 -19.33
N ALA A 246 14.27 4.74 -20.26
CA ALA A 246 13.94 5.33 -21.55
C ALA A 246 13.14 6.65 -21.43
N LEU A 247 12.35 6.84 -20.37
CA LEU A 247 11.64 8.11 -20.10
C LEU A 247 12.61 9.29 -19.84
N TYR A 248 13.84 8.98 -19.40
CA TYR A 248 14.89 9.96 -19.13
C TYR A 248 16.00 9.97 -20.20
N GLY A 249 15.80 9.26 -21.32
CA GLY A 249 16.83 9.12 -22.36
C GLY A 249 18.07 8.31 -21.92
N MET A 250 17.91 7.46 -20.92
CA MET A 250 18.99 6.60 -20.37
C MET A 250 18.78 5.15 -20.81
N GLU A 251 19.87 4.40 -20.90
CA GLU A 251 19.87 2.97 -21.20
C GLU A 251 20.42 2.16 -20.01
N LEU A 252 19.98 0.91 -19.90
CA LEU A 252 20.56 -0.04 -18.95
C LEU A 252 22.03 -0.30 -19.34
N ALA A 253 22.94 -0.24 -18.38
CA ALA A 253 24.32 -0.64 -18.60
C ALA A 253 24.37 -2.12 -19.04
N SER A 254 25.08 -2.38 -20.11
CA SER A 254 25.23 -3.72 -20.74
C SER A 254 26.11 -4.65 -19.88
#